data_dd63fbf2c63bcde0f65b2d31058f5827
#
_entry.id   dd63fbf2c63bcde0f65b2d31058f5827
#
_cell.length_a   1.000
_cell.length_b   1.000
_cell.length_c   1.000
_cell.angle_alpha   90.00
_cell.angle_beta   90.00
_cell.angle_gamma   90.00
#
_symmetry.space_group_name_H-M   'P 1'
#
loop_
_entity.id
_entity.type
_entity.pdbx_description
1 polymer ?
#
loop_
_entity_poly.entity_id
_entity_poly.type
_entity_poly.pdbx_seq_one_letter_code
_entity_poly.pdbx_strand_id
1 'polypeptide(L)'
;MAEKVYKNRVKEKYEKEVVPYLMQKFGYKSVMQCPRLVKIVINTGLGDIKDNAKSIQMTENEIKLISGQKPILTKAKKSVANFKVREGQTVGIKVTLRGERMFNFYDKFVSIALPRLRDFRGVSDKAFDGRGNYSVGLKEQLIFPEITYDQVEKIRGMDVAIVTTANTDEEARELLRALGMPFKK
;
A
#
# COMPACT_ATOMS: atom_id res chain seq x y z
N MET A 1 -14.14 -33.59 4.77
CA MET A 1 -13.94 -32.41 5.66
C MET A 1 -13.96 -31.19 4.78
N ALA A 2 -14.90 -30.26 4.96
CA ALA A 2 -14.94 -29.03 4.18
C ALA A 2 -13.68 -28.21 4.55
N GLU A 3 -12.83 -27.93 3.55
CA GLU A 3 -11.73 -26.98 3.72
C GLU A 3 -12.31 -25.67 4.27
N LYS A 4 -11.88 -25.27 5.46
CA LYS A 4 -12.17 -23.93 5.97
C LYS A 4 -11.51 -22.93 5.01
N VAL A 5 -12.28 -22.41 4.04
CA VAL A 5 -11.83 -21.31 3.20
C VAL A 5 -11.45 -20.17 4.13
N TYR A 6 -10.16 -19.83 4.15
CA TYR A 6 -9.66 -18.72 4.95
C TYR A 6 -10.33 -17.43 4.45
N LYS A 7 -11.18 -16.85 5.27
CA LYS A 7 -11.77 -15.53 5.00
C LYS A 7 -10.93 -14.46 5.65
N ASN A 8 -10.49 -13.50 4.85
CA ASN A 8 -9.73 -12.37 5.38
C ASN A 8 -10.61 -11.53 6.33
N ARG A 9 -10.12 -11.28 7.55
CA ARG A 9 -10.85 -10.56 8.60
C ARG A 9 -11.23 -9.13 8.20
N VAL A 10 -10.39 -8.45 7.39
CA VAL A 10 -10.67 -7.09 6.90
C VAL A 10 -11.85 -7.10 5.92
N LYS A 11 -11.93 -8.11 5.06
CA LYS A 11 -13.05 -8.28 4.14
C LYS A 11 -14.35 -8.56 4.90
N GLU A 12 -14.31 -9.44 5.91
CA GLU A 12 -15.48 -9.70 6.76
C GLU A 12 -15.92 -8.44 7.54
N LYS A 13 -14.96 -7.70 8.08
CA LYS A 13 -15.23 -6.44 8.78
C LYS A 13 -15.88 -5.42 7.84
N TYR A 14 -15.37 -5.33 6.59
CA TYR A 14 -15.96 -4.46 5.59
C TYR A 14 -17.43 -4.80 5.35
N GLU A 15 -17.75 -6.08 5.10
CA GLU A 15 -19.10 -6.53 4.79
C GLU A 15 -20.07 -6.39 5.97
N LYS A 16 -19.63 -6.71 7.20
CA LYS A 16 -20.50 -6.78 8.38
C LYS A 16 -20.64 -5.45 9.14
N GLU A 17 -19.60 -4.64 9.19
CA GLU A 17 -19.54 -3.44 10.04
C GLU A 17 -19.44 -2.15 9.22
N VAL A 18 -18.53 -2.11 8.24
CA VAL A 18 -18.20 -0.86 7.53
C VAL A 18 -19.30 -0.46 6.57
N VAL A 19 -19.88 -1.38 5.82
CA VAL A 19 -20.98 -1.09 4.88
C VAL A 19 -22.20 -0.52 5.59
N PRO A 20 -22.76 -1.13 6.65
CA PRO A 20 -23.88 -0.55 7.39
C PRO A 20 -23.57 0.84 7.97
N TYR A 21 -22.37 1.01 8.53
CA TYR A 21 -21.92 2.28 9.07
C TYR A 21 -21.89 3.39 8.02
N LEU A 22 -21.29 3.14 6.84
CA LEU A 22 -21.21 4.12 5.76
C LEU A 22 -22.58 4.43 5.15
N MET A 23 -23.46 3.43 5.03
CA MET A 23 -24.83 3.64 4.58
C MET A 23 -25.59 4.59 5.50
N GLN A 24 -25.47 4.40 6.81
CA GLN A 24 -26.13 5.26 7.80
C GLN A 24 -25.53 6.67 7.78
N LYS A 25 -24.20 6.81 7.69
CA LYS A 25 -23.50 8.09 7.78
C LYS A 25 -23.72 8.98 6.56
N PHE A 26 -23.66 8.40 5.36
CA PHE A 26 -23.77 9.14 4.09
C PHE A 26 -25.13 9.01 3.41
N GLY A 27 -26.07 8.27 3.98
CA GLY A 27 -27.43 8.12 3.45
C GLY A 27 -27.50 7.40 2.10
N TYR A 28 -26.59 6.45 1.84
CA TYR A 28 -26.61 5.68 0.59
C TYR A 28 -27.87 4.82 0.47
N LYS A 29 -28.44 4.81 -0.73
CA LYS A 29 -29.67 4.03 -1.03
C LYS A 29 -29.37 2.56 -1.37
N SER A 30 -28.14 2.26 -1.76
CA SER A 30 -27.72 0.92 -2.17
C SER A 30 -26.32 0.60 -1.64
N VAL A 31 -26.10 -0.65 -1.26
CA VAL A 31 -24.78 -1.18 -0.86
C VAL A 31 -23.72 -0.96 -1.94
N MET A 32 -24.12 -0.96 -3.22
CA MET A 32 -23.22 -0.73 -4.34
C MET A 32 -22.66 0.69 -4.43
N GLN A 33 -23.28 1.67 -3.75
CA GLN A 33 -22.78 3.05 -3.66
C GLN A 33 -21.68 3.19 -2.61
N CYS A 34 -21.60 2.24 -1.66
CA CYS A 34 -20.60 2.30 -0.60
C CYS A 34 -19.19 2.24 -1.18
N PRO A 35 -18.29 3.13 -0.74
CA PRO A 35 -16.89 3.10 -1.16
C PRO A 35 -16.21 1.81 -0.71
N ARG A 36 -15.34 1.27 -1.59
CA ARG A 36 -14.58 0.04 -1.35
C ARG A 36 -13.14 0.19 -1.78
N LEU A 37 -12.27 -0.66 -1.25
CA LEU A 37 -10.88 -0.77 -1.73
C LEU A 37 -10.85 -1.41 -3.11
N VAL A 38 -10.11 -0.81 -4.04
CA VAL A 38 -9.95 -1.30 -5.43
C VAL A 38 -8.61 -1.97 -5.62
N LYS A 39 -7.54 -1.31 -5.19
CA LYS A 39 -6.15 -1.78 -5.30
C LYS A 39 -5.27 -1.06 -4.30
N ILE A 40 -4.15 -1.70 -3.98
CA ILE A 40 -3.02 -1.06 -3.29
C ILE A 40 -1.83 -1.11 -4.22
N VAL A 41 -1.16 0.02 -4.37
CA VAL A 41 0.05 0.14 -5.18
C VAL A 41 1.21 0.44 -4.25
N ILE A 42 2.25 -0.39 -4.31
CA ILE A 42 3.51 -0.20 -3.61
C ILE A 42 4.53 0.24 -4.65
N ASN A 43 5.25 1.30 -4.36
CA ASN A 43 6.32 1.80 -5.22
C ASN A 43 7.58 2.08 -4.41
N THR A 44 8.73 1.77 -4.99
CA THR A 44 10.05 2.11 -4.43
C THR A 44 10.93 2.67 -5.52
N GLY A 45 11.47 3.87 -5.31
CA GLY A 45 12.42 4.50 -6.22
C GLY A 45 13.80 3.87 -6.12
N LEU A 46 14.46 3.67 -7.26
CA LEU A 46 15.80 3.07 -7.36
C LEU A 46 16.84 4.05 -7.94
N GLY A 47 16.59 5.34 -7.85
CA GLY A 47 17.45 6.36 -8.47
C GLY A 47 18.92 6.31 -8.04
N ASP A 48 19.18 5.82 -6.83
CA ASP A 48 20.51 5.70 -6.24
C ASP A 48 21.27 4.42 -6.65
N ILE A 49 20.58 3.36 -7.09
CA ILE A 49 21.18 2.06 -7.45
C ILE A 49 20.89 1.65 -8.89
N LYS A 50 20.39 2.56 -9.71
CA LYS A 50 19.99 2.29 -11.10
C LYS A 50 21.05 1.61 -11.96
N ASP A 51 22.33 1.73 -11.58
CA ASP A 51 23.48 1.15 -12.30
C ASP A 51 23.97 -0.18 -11.68
N ASN A 52 23.39 -0.61 -10.55
CA ASN A 52 23.77 -1.85 -9.86
C ASN A 52 22.67 -2.92 -9.98
N ALA A 53 22.82 -3.83 -10.94
CA ALA A 53 21.83 -4.89 -11.18
C ALA A 53 21.63 -5.83 -9.97
N LYS A 54 22.67 -6.08 -9.16
CA LYS A 54 22.57 -6.93 -7.96
C LYS A 54 21.68 -6.28 -6.89
N SER A 55 21.91 -5.00 -6.59
CA SER A 55 21.09 -4.25 -5.62
C SER A 55 19.64 -4.11 -6.08
N ILE A 56 19.40 -3.95 -7.39
CA ILE A 56 18.03 -3.94 -7.97
C ILE A 56 17.35 -5.29 -7.71
N GLN A 57 18.03 -6.39 -7.95
CA GLN A 57 17.48 -7.73 -7.74
C GLN A 57 17.21 -8.03 -6.26
N MET A 58 18.09 -7.59 -5.35
CA MET A 58 17.85 -7.70 -3.91
C MET A 58 16.61 -6.94 -3.49
N THR A 59 16.47 -5.67 -3.91
CA THR A 59 15.26 -4.86 -3.62
C THR A 59 14.00 -5.46 -4.26
N GLU A 60 14.10 -6.05 -5.46
CA GLU A 60 12.98 -6.78 -6.08
C GLU A 60 12.51 -7.95 -5.19
N ASN A 61 13.46 -8.73 -4.64
CA ASN A 61 13.14 -9.83 -3.74
C ASN A 61 12.52 -9.34 -2.42
N GLU A 62 13.01 -8.25 -1.84
CA GLU A 62 12.43 -7.64 -0.65
C GLU A 62 10.95 -7.27 -0.88
N ILE A 63 10.65 -6.54 -1.96
CA ILE A 63 9.28 -6.15 -2.31
C ILE A 63 8.40 -7.38 -2.62
N LYS A 64 8.97 -8.42 -3.22
CA LYS A 64 8.28 -9.69 -3.46
C LYS A 64 7.89 -10.37 -2.15
N LEU A 65 8.77 -10.40 -1.15
CA LEU A 65 8.48 -10.95 0.18
C LEU A 65 7.39 -10.15 0.90
N ILE A 66 7.49 -8.81 0.91
CA ILE A 66 6.50 -7.91 1.52
C ILE A 66 5.12 -8.08 0.87
N SER A 67 5.05 -8.10 -0.45
CA SER A 67 3.78 -8.07 -1.19
C SER A 67 3.17 -9.45 -1.44
N GLY A 68 3.98 -10.52 -1.34
CA GLY A 68 3.58 -11.86 -1.77
C GLY A 68 3.32 -11.99 -3.28
N GLN A 69 3.78 -11.02 -4.08
CA GLN A 69 3.60 -10.99 -5.53
C GLN A 69 4.87 -10.48 -6.21
N LYS A 70 5.21 -11.05 -7.39
CA LYS A 70 6.35 -10.58 -8.19
C LYS A 70 6.15 -9.12 -8.60
N PRO A 71 7.07 -8.23 -8.27
CA PRO A 71 7.02 -6.83 -8.68
C PRO A 71 7.38 -6.64 -10.16
N ILE A 72 7.11 -5.44 -10.67
CA ILE A 72 7.45 -5.00 -12.01
C ILE A 72 8.51 -3.91 -11.90
N LEU A 73 9.60 -4.06 -12.64
CA LEU A 73 10.63 -3.04 -12.79
C LEU A 73 10.11 -1.92 -13.71
N THR A 74 10.11 -0.69 -13.22
CA THR A 74 9.70 0.47 -14.00
C THR A 74 10.91 1.09 -14.70
N LYS A 75 10.80 1.24 -16.01
CA LYS A 75 11.88 1.76 -16.87
C LYS A 75 11.62 3.20 -17.26
N ALA A 76 12.69 3.98 -17.39
CA ALA A 76 12.63 5.35 -17.89
C ALA A 76 12.16 5.39 -19.34
N LYS A 77 11.21 6.27 -19.64
CA LYS A 77 10.65 6.45 -21.00
C LYS A 77 11.49 7.39 -21.86
N LYS A 78 12.28 8.27 -21.25
CA LYS A 78 13.11 9.28 -21.93
C LYS A 78 14.43 9.42 -21.19
N SER A 79 15.49 9.75 -21.92
CA SER A 79 16.78 10.09 -21.32
C SER A 79 16.74 11.51 -20.77
N VAL A 80 17.23 11.71 -19.53
CA VAL A 80 17.31 13.03 -18.88
C VAL A 80 18.71 13.20 -18.29
N ALA A 81 19.49 14.09 -18.91
CA ALA A 81 20.90 14.31 -18.55
C ALA A 81 21.09 14.77 -17.10
N ASN A 82 20.24 15.69 -16.60
CA ASN A 82 20.31 16.25 -15.26
C ASN A 82 20.20 15.17 -14.17
N PHE A 83 19.41 14.11 -14.42
CA PHE A 83 19.24 12.98 -13.50
C PHE A 83 20.13 11.77 -13.83
N LYS A 84 21.01 11.91 -14.83
CA LYS A 84 21.87 10.81 -15.31
C LYS A 84 21.07 9.53 -15.60
N VAL A 85 19.89 9.67 -16.22
CA VAL A 85 18.98 8.59 -16.57
C VAL A 85 18.97 8.42 -18.08
N ARG A 86 19.13 7.18 -18.56
CA ARG A 86 19.01 6.77 -19.95
C ARG A 86 17.65 6.10 -20.19
N GLU A 87 17.13 6.23 -21.40
CA GLU A 87 15.95 5.49 -21.83
C GLU A 87 16.15 3.97 -21.65
N GLY A 88 15.10 3.29 -21.15
CA GLY A 88 15.16 1.86 -20.84
C GLY A 88 15.82 1.49 -19.51
N GLN A 89 16.50 2.41 -18.83
CA GLN A 89 17.12 2.16 -17.54
C GLN A 89 16.06 1.97 -16.44
N THR A 90 16.29 1.01 -15.53
CA THR A 90 15.39 0.77 -14.39
C THR A 90 15.50 1.90 -13.38
N VAL A 91 14.38 2.53 -13.05
CA VAL A 91 14.30 3.69 -12.13
C VAL A 91 13.45 3.43 -10.89
N GLY A 92 12.72 2.33 -10.86
CA GLY A 92 11.89 1.98 -9.71
C GLY A 92 11.32 0.57 -9.80
N ILE A 93 10.66 0.18 -8.72
CA ILE A 93 9.96 -1.10 -8.57
C ILE A 93 8.52 -0.80 -8.16
N LYS A 94 7.56 -1.47 -8.78
CA LYS A 94 6.14 -1.28 -8.53
C LYS A 94 5.42 -2.62 -8.39
N VAL A 95 4.51 -2.69 -7.41
CA VAL A 95 3.54 -3.79 -7.25
C VAL A 95 2.13 -3.25 -7.18
N THR A 96 1.19 -3.92 -7.84
CA THR A 96 -0.23 -3.60 -7.74
C THR A 96 -0.96 -4.82 -7.18
N LEU A 97 -1.52 -4.66 -5.98
CA LEU A 97 -2.26 -5.70 -5.28
C LEU A 97 -3.76 -5.50 -5.45
N ARG A 98 -4.50 -6.59 -5.70
CA ARG A 98 -5.96 -6.63 -5.85
C ARG A 98 -6.54 -7.85 -5.15
N GLY A 99 -7.86 -7.84 -4.93
CA GLY A 99 -8.59 -8.97 -4.36
C GLY A 99 -8.04 -9.38 -2.99
N GLU A 100 -7.91 -10.68 -2.73
CA GLU A 100 -7.48 -11.21 -1.43
C GLU A 100 -6.07 -10.77 -1.03
N ARG A 101 -5.13 -10.71 -1.98
CA ARG A 101 -3.77 -10.24 -1.72
C ARG A 101 -3.74 -8.79 -1.23
N MET A 102 -4.64 -7.95 -1.75
CA MET A 102 -4.81 -6.57 -1.29
C MET A 102 -5.29 -6.52 0.15
N PHE A 103 -6.31 -7.31 0.51
CA PHE A 103 -6.83 -7.34 1.88
C PHE A 103 -5.80 -7.91 2.87
N ASN A 104 -5.07 -8.96 2.49
CA ASN A 104 -4.00 -9.52 3.30
C ASN A 104 -2.87 -8.51 3.56
N PHE A 105 -2.46 -7.79 2.52
CA PHE A 105 -1.46 -6.74 2.66
C PHE A 105 -1.99 -5.59 3.53
N TYR A 106 -3.23 -5.14 3.32
CA TYR A 106 -3.84 -4.08 4.10
C TYR A 106 -3.88 -4.43 5.59
N ASP A 107 -4.32 -5.64 5.91
CA ASP A 107 -4.37 -6.13 7.29
C ASP A 107 -3.00 -6.12 7.95
N LYS A 108 -2.00 -6.69 7.30
CA LYS A 108 -0.62 -6.68 7.76
C LYS A 108 -0.08 -5.25 7.91
N PHE A 109 -0.35 -4.39 6.94
CA PHE A 109 0.11 -3.01 6.93
C PHE A 109 -0.42 -2.22 8.13
N VAL A 110 -1.73 -2.29 8.37
CA VAL A 110 -2.39 -1.55 9.45
C VAL A 110 -2.10 -2.14 10.83
N SER A 111 -2.13 -3.48 10.95
CA SER A 111 -2.06 -4.15 12.26
C SER A 111 -0.64 -4.42 12.74
N ILE A 112 0.33 -4.57 11.83
CA ILE A 112 1.70 -4.98 12.17
C ILE A 112 2.72 -3.92 11.75
N ALA A 113 2.71 -3.49 10.48
CA ALA A 113 3.77 -2.64 9.95
C ALA A 113 3.71 -1.21 10.50
N LEU A 114 2.55 -0.56 10.46
CA LEU A 114 2.41 0.82 10.96
C LEU A 114 2.77 0.97 12.45
N PRO A 115 2.31 0.09 13.38
CA PRO A 115 2.70 0.20 14.78
C PRO A 115 4.19 0.00 15.06
N ARG A 116 4.93 -0.64 14.14
CA ARG A 116 6.39 -0.84 14.24
C ARG A 116 7.21 0.37 13.78
N LEU A 117 6.57 1.38 13.19
CA LEU A 117 7.25 2.62 12.86
C LEU A 117 7.77 3.29 14.14
N ARG A 118 9.03 3.75 14.08
CA ARG A 118 9.63 4.50 15.17
C ARG A 118 8.85 5.79 15.41
N ASP A 119 8.54 6.08 16.67
CA ASP A 119 7.76 7.27 17.10
C ASP A 119 6.40 7.43 16.39
N PHE A 120 5.72 6.29 16.14
CA PHE A 120 4.43 6.31 15.48
C PHE A 120 3.37 7.05 16.30
N ARG A 121 2.82 8.12 15.71
CA ARG A 121 1.73 8.95 16.29
C ARG A 121 0.47 8.96 15.43
N GLY A 122 0.33 7.98 14.54
CA GLY A 122 -0.72 7.93 13.54
C GLY A 122 -0.28 8.47 12.18
N VAL A 123 -1.01 8.08 11.14
CA VAL A 123 -0.79 8.56 9.77
C VAL A 123 -1.54 9.87 9.52
N SER A 124 -1.06 10.68 8.57
CA SER A 124 -1.69 11.97 8.24
C SER A 124 -3.10 11.76 7.69
N ASP A 125 -4.05 12.55 8.14
CA ASP A 125 -5.42 12.59 7.62
C ASP A 125 -5.58 13.48 6.38
N LYS A 126 -4.50 14.17 5.96
CA LYS A 126 -4.48 15.11 4.82
C LYS A 126 -3.83 14.55 3.56
N ALA A 127 -3.40 13.29 3.57
CA ALA A 127 -2.69 12.67 2.46
C ALA A 127 -3.63 12.02 1.43
N PHE A 128 -4.78 12.63 1.20
CA PHE A 128 -5.73 12.28 0.15
C PHE A 128 -5.48 13.13 -1.10
N ASP A 129 -5.89 12.63 -2.26
CA ASP A 129 -5.65 13.24 -3.58
C ASP A 129 -6.81 14.12 -4.11
N GLY A 130 -7.85 14.36 -3.31
CA GLY A 130 -9.06 15.05 -3.73
C GLY A 130 -10.09 14.17 -4.43
N ARG A 131 -9.76 12.90 -4.68
CA ARG A 131 -10.61 11.91 -5.35
C ARG A 131 -10.78 10.62 -4.57
N GLY A 132 -10.60 10.69 -3.26
CA GLY A 132 -10.78 9.56 -2.36
C GLY A 132 -9.67 8.50 -2.39
N ASN A 133 -8.50 8.77 -2.96
CA ASN A 133 -7.34 7.89 -2.83
C ASN A 133 -6.40 8.40 -1.73
N TYR A 134 -5.71 7.49 -1.07
CA TYR A 134 -4.84 7.80 0.05
C TYR A 134 -3.43 7.30 -0.18
N SER A 135 -2.42 8.11 0.16
CA SER A 135 -1.02 7.76 -0.02
C SER A 135 -0.22 7.89 1.28
N VAL A 136 0.62 6.92 1.57
CA VAL A 136 1.52 6.92 2.74
C VAL A 136 2.95 6.69 2.26
N GLY A 137 3.84 7.61 2.59
CA GLY A 137 5.29 7.43 2.44
C GLY A 137 5.87 6.77 3.68
N LEU A 138 6.58 5.68 3.49
CA LEU A 138 7.33 4.97 4.52
C LEU A 138 8.81 5.27 4.33
N LYS A 139 9.52 5.55 5.41
CA LYS A 139 10.97 5.83 5.36
C LYS A 139 11.82 4.56 5.30
N GLU A 140 11.31 3.47 5.87
CA GLU A 140 12.07 2.23 6.08
C GLU A 140 11.22 1.01 5.72
N GLN A 141 11.81 0.06 4.97
CA GLN A 141 11.17 -1.22 4.66
C GLN A 141 11.23 -2.22 5.83
N LEU A 142 12.08 -2.00 6.81
CA LEU A 142 12.29 -2.91 7.97
C LEU A 142 11.09 -3.01 8.92
N ILE A 143 10.07 -2.18 8.73
CA ILE A 143 8.82 -2.28 9.49
C ILE A 143 8.04 -3.56 9.19
N PHE A 144 8.31 -4.18 8.04
CA PHE A 144 7.67 -5.43 7.64
C PHE A 144 8.42 -6.63 8.26
N PRO A 145 7.70 -7.54 8.94
CA PRO A 145 8.33 -8.66 9.66
C PRO A 145 8.98 -9.70 8.75
N GLU A 146 8.63 -9.72 7.46
CA GLU A 146 9.18 -10.64 6.47
C GLU A 146 10.63 -10.35 6.09
N ILE A 147 11.13 -9.15 6.44
CA ILE A 147 12.48 -8.72 6.11
C ILE A 147 13.30 -8.65 7.38
N THR A 148 14.46 -9.32 7.36
CA THR A 148 15.48 -9.23 8.40
C THR A 148 16.55 -8.23 8.00
N TYR A 149 17.19 -7.61 8.98
CA TYR A 149 18.25 -6.62 8.75
C TYR A 149 19.41 -7.17 7.91
N ASP A 150 19.75 -8.46 8.10
CA ASP A 150 20.83 -9.14 7.38
C ASP A 150 20.57 -9.32 5.88
N GLN A 151 19.30 -9.25 5.45
CA GLN A 151 18.89 -9.40 4.05
C GLN A 151 18.86 -8.07 3.29
N VAL A 152 18.99 -6.94 4.01
CA VAL A 152 18.84 -5.61 3.46
C VAL A 152 20.22 -4.98 3.22
N GLU A 153 20.54 -4.66 1.97
CA GLU A 153 21.75 -3.93 1.63
C GLU A 153 21.72 -2.47 2.07
N LYS A 154 20.54 -1.84 1.92
CA LYS A 154 20.33 -0.43 2.25
C LYS A 154 18.90 -0.18 2.68
N ILE A 155 18.71 0.61 3.74
CA ILE A 155 17.38 1.10 4.14
C ILE A 155 16.83 2.00 3.04
N ARG A 156 15.61 1.68 2.57
CA ARG A 156 14.90 2.41 1.51
C ARG A 156 13.49 2.74 1.93
N GLY A 157 13.05 3.90 1.47
CA GLY A 157 11.65 4.27 1.56
C GLY A 157 10.80 3.58 0.50
N MET A 158 9.51 3.55 0.78
CA MET A 158 8.50 3.10 -0.17
C MET A 158 7.21 3.91 -0.02
N ASP A 159 6.49 4.04 -1.11
CA ASP A 159 5.18 4.67 -1.13
C ASP A 159 4.10 3.60 -1.25
N VAL A 160 3.08 3.71 -0.41
CA VAL A 160 1.90 2.85 -0.44
C VAL A 160 0.69 3.70 -0.79
N ALA A 161 0.15 3.51 -1.98
CA ALA A 161 -1.06 4.19 -2.43
C ALA A 161 -2.27 3.24 -2.35
N ILE A 162 -3.28 3.64 -1.60
CA ILE A 162 -4.54 2.93 -1.41
C ILE A 162 -5.59 3.59 -2.29
N VAL A 163 -6.05 2.87 -3.30
CA VAL A 163 -7.05 3.35 -4.26
C VAL A 163 -8.41 2.82 -3.88
N THR A 164 -9.38 3.72 -3.77
CA THR A 164 -10.76 3.41 -3.41
C THR A 164 -11.73 3.77 -4.52
N THR A 165 -13.00 3.43 -4.36
CA THR A 165 -14.10 3.89 -5.23
C THR A 165 -14.82 5.11 -4.67
N ALA A 166 -14.33 5.71 -3.59
CA ALA A 166 -14.91 6.92 -3.02
C ALA A 166 -14.86 8.08 -4.02
N ASN A 167 -15.88 8.92 -4.01
CA ASN A 167 -15.94 10.12 -4.84
C ASN A 167 -15.31 11.32 -4.14
N THR A 168 -15.30 11.32 -2.81
CA THR A 168 -14.77 12.39 -1.97
C THR A 168 -13.75 11.86 -0.97
N ASP A 169 -12.85 12.74 -0.52
CA ASP A 169 -11.86 12.38 0.50
C ASP A 169 -12.50 12.08 1.85
N GLU A 170 -13.67 12.66 2.15
CA GLU A 170 -14.41 12.37 3.37
C GLU A 170 -14.93 10.94 3.41
N GLU A 171 -15.53 10.47 2.30
CA GLU A 171 -15.99 9.09 2.17
C GLU A 171 -14.81 8.10 2.32
N ALA A 172 -13.67 8.38 1.67
CA ALA A 172 -12.49 7.56 1.76
C ALA A 172 -11.89 7.55 3.18
N ARG A 173 -11.84 8.71 3.84
CA ARG A 173 -11.35 8.84 5.22
C ARG A 173 -12.18 7.98 6.17
N GLU A 174 -13.50 8.06 6.08
CA GLU A 174 -14.39 7.27 6.92
C GLU A 174 -14.30 5.77 6.61
N LEU A 175 -14.18 5.40 5.34
CA LEU A 175 -13.91 4.02 4.94
C LEU A 175 -12.64 3.49 5.59
N LEU A 176 -11.52 4.20 5.45
CA LEU A 176 -10.23 3.76 5.98
C LEU A 176 -10.21 3.76 7.51
N ARG A 177 -10.89 4.74 8.17
CA ARG A 177 -11.04 4.80 9.62
C ARG A 177 -11.83 3.59 10.14
N ALA A 178 -12.94 3.26 9.51
CA ALA A 178 -13.76 2.10 9.87
C ALA A 178 -13.02 0.77 9.64
N LEU A 179 -12.14 0.70 8.63
CA LEU A 179 -11.25 -0.43 8.38
C LEU A 179 -10.06 -0.51 9.37
N GLY A 180 -9.91 0.48 10.26
CA GLY A 180 -8.90 0.47 11.32
C GLY A 180 -7.62 1.25 11.03
N MET A 181 -7.60 2.10 10.00
CA MET A 181 -6.44 2.95 9.72
C MET A 181 -6.20 3.93 10.89
N PRO A 182 -5.00 3.95 11.49
CA PRO A 182 -4.68 4.78 12.64
C PRO A 182 -4.32 6.22 12.21
N PHE A 183 -5.32 7.05 11.93
CA PHE A 183 -5.10 8.47 11.65
C PHE A 183 -4.67 9.23 12.90
N LYS A 184 -3.88 10.29 12.72
CA LYS A 184 -3.56 11.25 13.79
C LYS A 184 -4.86 11.87 14.31
N LYS A 185 -4.91 12.00 15.63
CA LYS A 185 -5.96 12.78 16.30
C LYS A 185 -5.66 14.27 16.20
#